data_8aa5a05623d32d9c1ed7c72628a6597c
#
_entry.id   8aa5a05623d32d9c1ed7c72628a6597c
#
_cell.length_a   1.000
_cell.length_b   1.000
_cell.length_c   1.000
_cell.angle_alpha   90.00
_cell.angle_beta   90.00
_cell.angle_gamma   90.00
#
_symmetry.space_group_name_H-M   'P 1'
#
loop_
_entity.id
_entity.type
_entity.pdbx_description
1 polymer ?
#
loop_
_entity_poly.entity_id
_entity_poly.type
_entity_poly.pdbx_seq_one_letter_code
_entity_poly.pdbx_strand_id
1 'polypeptide(L)'
;TLPAIGLAERHGLQEQSAVVIRKLAAATVGRLQIVYQLFRVLTGILGVRLNGHPPFVRPLIFPMSVGAGEATFGAPSAEEVPEEVIEEIKAANAASENYGNFYGQNLSLVQPGILLVFGVMTGLGYTVSVWNLVMFAIPIATISVVLGAIQFLLLDRRYRGKAATTR
;
A
#
# COMPACT_ATOMS: atom_id res chain seq x y z
N THR A 1 -12.23 -12.89 -12.53
CA THR A 1 -11.17 -12.58 -11.50
C THR A 1 -11.45 -13.24 -10.17
N LEU A 2 -12.72 -13.31 -9.68
CA LEU A 2 -13.09 -13.97 -8.42
C LEU A 2 -12.75 -15.48 -8.37
N PRO A 3 -12.94 -16.29 -9.44
CA PRO A 3 -12.56 -17.70 -9.43
C PRO A 3 -11.05 -17.93 -9.30
N ALA A 4 -10.23 -17.07 -9.89
CA ALA A 4 -8.77 -17.19 -9.81
C ALA A 4 -8.24 -16.88 -8.40
N ILE A 5 -8.86 -15.92 -7.70
CA ILE A 5 -8.52 -15.59 -6.31
C ILE A 5 -8.91 -16.74 -5.38
N GLY A 6 -10.11 -17.30 -5.53
CA GLY A 6 -10.58 -18.47 -4.78
C GLY A 6 -9.74 -19.73 -5.03
N LEU A 7 -9.18 -19.88 -6.25
CA LEU A 7 -8.26 -20.97 -6.57
C LEU A 7 -6.88 -20.76 -5.90
N ALA A 8 -6.38 -19.54 -5.91
CA ALA A 8 -5.12 -19.18 -5.25
C ALA A 8 -5.22 -19.33 -3.72
N GLU A 9 -6.34 -18.96 -3.10
CA GLU A 9 -6.62 -19.19 -1.68
C GLU A 9 -6.66 -20.69 -1.34
N ARG A 10 -7.27 -21.53 -2.20
CA ARG A 10 -7.30 -22.99 -2.03
C ARG A 10 -5.95 -23.68 -2.21
N HIS A 11 -5.03 -23.09 -2.96
CA HIS A 11 -3.71 -23.66 -3.25
C HIS A 11 -2.59 -23.10 -2.34
N GLY A 12 -2.91 -22.73 -1.10
CA GLY A 12 -1.91 -22.44 -0.07
C GLY A 12 -1.37 -21.01 -0.11
N LEU A 13 -2.09 -20.04 -0.73
CA LEU A 13 -1.71 -18.64 -0.66
C LEU A 13 -1.63 -18.17 0.81
N GLN A 14 -2.52 -18.67 1.67
CA GLN A 14 -2.50 -18.39 3.10
C GLN A 14 -1.29 -19.03 3.81
N GLU A 15 -0.92 -20.26 3.46
CA GLU A 15 0.26 -20.94 4.02
C GLU A 15 1.56 -20.29 3.55
N GLN A 16 1.67 -19.95 2.27
CA GLN A 16 2.81 -19.22 1.72
C GLN A 16 2.90 -17.80 2.31
N SER A 17 1.78 -17.13 2.51
CA SER A 17 1.71 -15.84 3.19
C SER A 17 2.19 -15.96 4.64
N ALA A 18 1.81 -17.01 5.37
CA ALA A 18 2.29 -17.27 6.72
C ALA A 18 3.81 -17.52 6.78
N VAL A 19 4.39 -18.21 5.79
CA VAL A 19 5.86 -18.42 5.68
C VAL A 19 6.56 -17.09 5.39
N VAL A 20 6.02 -16.28 4.48
CA VAL A 20 6.54 -14.94 4.19
C VAL A 20 6.40 -14.03 5.41
N ILE A 21 5.28 -14.08 6.12
CA ILE A 21 5.05 -13.34 7.38
C ILE A 21 6.09 -13.73 8.43
N ARG A 22 6.40 -15.02 8.61
CA ARG A 22 7.43 -15.48 9.55
C ARG A 22 8.83 -14.98 9.18
N LYS A 23 9.15 -14.87 7.89
CA LYS A 23 10.41 -14.29 7.40
C LYS A 23 10.45 -12.77 7.53
N LEU A 24 9.29 -12.11 7.44
CA LEU A 24 9.09 -10.68 7.66
C LEU A 24 8.74 -10.34 9.12
N ALA A 25 8.83 -11.30 10.06
CA ALA A 25 8.53 -11.11 11.48
C ALA A 25 9.37 -10.02 12.17
N ALA A 26 10.42 -9.53 11.52
CA ALA A 26 11.14 -8.31 11.89
C ALA A 26 10.50 -7.03 11.31
N ALA A 27 9.47 -7.12 10.47
CA ALA A 27 8.80 -5.97 9.88
C ALA A 27 7.65 -5.50 10.80
N THR A 28 7.67 -4.23 11.15
CA THR A 28 6.56 -3.59 11.84
C THR A 28 5.44 -3.25 10.86
N VAL A 29 4.23 -3.00 11.36
CA VAL A 29 3.08 -2.59 10.54
C VAL A 29 3.45 -1.43 9.61
N GLY A 30 4.06 -0.37 10.14
CA GLY A 30 4.41 0.80 9.36
C GLY A 30 5.47 0.53 8.30
N ARG A 31 6.51 -0.27 8.61
CA ARG A 31 7.50 -0.66 7.60
C ARG A 31 6.90 -1.46 6.46
N LEU A 32 5.96 -2.36 6.76
CA LEU A 32 5.24 -3.11 5.76
C LEU A 32 4.45 -2.17 4.83
N GLN A 33 3.77 -1.16 5.39
CA GLN A 33 3.03 -0.17 4.60
C GLN A 33 3.94 0.67 3.70
N ILE A 34 5.13 1.06 4.18
CA ILE A 34 6.12 1.80 3.37
C ILE A 34 6.56 0.95 2.18
N VAL A 35 6.95 -0.30 2.41
CA VAL A 35 7.36 -1.22 1.34
C VAL A 35 6.24 -1.42 0.33
N TYR A 36 5.00 -1.60 0.82
CA TYR A 36 3.84 -1.76 -0.04
C TYR A 36 3.54 -0.50 -0.85
N GLN A 37 3.58 0.69 -0.24
CA GLN A 37 3.40 1.96 -0.94
C GLN A 37 4.42 2.12 -2.08
N LEU A 38 5.70 1.83 -1.81
CA LEU A 38 6.75 1.89 -2.83
C LEU A 38 6.51 0.89 -3.97
N PHE A 39 6.11 -0.33 -3.63
CA PHE A 39 5.73 -1.33 -4.62
C PHE A 39 4.58 -0.85 -5.50
N ARG A 40 3.56 -0.22 -4.92
CA ARG A 40 2.42 0.34 -5.66
C ARG A 40 2.83 1.50 -6.56
N VAL A 41 3.73 2.37 -6.10
CA VAL A 41 4.29 3.45 -6.94
C VAL A 41 5.02 2.84 -8.15
N LEU A 42 5.88 1.85 -7.93
CA LEU A 42 6.61 1.20 -9.02
C LEU A 42 5.68 0.53 -10.04
N THR A 43 4.69 -0.22 -9.58
CA THR A 43 3.70 -0.84 -10.48
C THR A 43 2.87 0.21 -11.23
N GLY A 44 2.56 1.35 -10.58
CA GLY A 44 1.90 2.49 -11.20
C GLY A 44 2.73 3.09 -12.33
N ILE A 45 4.03 3.34 -12.10
CA ILE A 45 4.98 3.85 -13.11
C ILE A 45 5.03 2.92 -14.33
N LEU A 46 5.09 1.60 -14.09
CA LEU A 46 5.12 0.59 -15.15
C LEU A 46 3.78 0.42 -15.88
N GLY A 47 2.73 1.14 -15.46
CA GLY A 47 1.39 1.04 -16.03
C GLY A 47 0.65 -0.27 -15.68
N VAL A 48 1.18 -1.05 -14.74
CA VAL A 48 0.56 -2.30 -14.29
C VAL A 48 -0.65 -1.99 -13.41
N ARG A 49 -1.83 -2.41 -13.87
CA ARG A 49 -3.09 -2.26 -13.13
C ARG A 49 -3.27 -3.43 -12.17
N LEU A 50 -2.87 -3.25 -10.94
CA LEU A 50 -3.28 -4.13 -9.86
C LEU A 50 -4.65 -3.62 -9.38
N ASN A 51 -5.71 -4.40 -9.59
CA ASN A 51 -7.11 -3.97 -9.40
C ASN A 51 -7.52 -3.62 -7.94
N GLY A 52 -6.64 -3.00 -7.15
CA GLY A 52 -6.97 -2.39 -5.86
C GLY A 52 -7.12 -3.35 -4.68
N HIS A 53 -7.95 -2.95 -3.72
CA HIS A 53 -8.11 -3.61 -2.43
C HIS A 53 -8.52 -5.10 -2.45
N PRO A 54 -9.53 -5.54 -3.25
CA PRO A 54 -10.02 -6.91 -3.13
C PRO A 54 -9.00 -7.98 -3.50
N PRO A 55 -8.24 -7.86 -4.62
CA PRO A 55 -7.37 -8.94 -5.05
C PRO A 55 -5.98 -8.93 -4.39
N PHE A 56 -5.57 -7.85 -3.74
CA PHE A 56 -4.21 -7.73 -3.24
C PHE A 56 -4.14 -7.35 -1.76
N VAL A 57 -4.83 -6.29 -1.34
CA VAL A 57 -4.74 -5.81 0.05
C VAL A 57 -5.39 -6.81 1.00
N ARG A 58 -6.62 -7.24 0.72
CA ARG A 58 -7.37 -8.14 1.61
C ARG A 58 -6.71 -9.50 1.80
N PRO A 59 -6.30 -10.24 0.74
CA PRO A 59 -5.77 -11.59 0.91
C PRO A 59 -4.30 -11.62 1.31
N LEU A 60 -3.53 -10.54 1.09
CA LEU A 60 -2.10 -10.55 1.31
C LEU A 60 -1.65 -9.51 2.34
N ILE A 61 -1.85 -8.22 2.07
CA ILE A 61 -1.26 -7.15 2.89
C ILE A 61 -1.91 -7.05 4.26
N PHE A 62 -3.24 -7.18 4.33
CA PHE A 62 -3.96 -7.08 5.59
C PHE A 62 -3.58 -8.20 6.58
N PRO A 63 -3.58 -9.50 6.22
CA PRO A 63 -3.12 -10.55 7.14
C PRO A 63 -1.66 -10.37 7.58
N MET A 64 -0.78 -9.91 6.68
CA MET A 64 0.61 -9.60 7.03
C MET A 64 0.70 -8.45 8.04
N SER A 65 -0.12 -7.41 7.87
CA SER A 65 -0.18 -6.26 8.77
C SER A 65 -0.71 -6.64 10.15
N VAL A 66 -1.72 -7.52 10.20
CA VAL A 66 -2.27 -8.05 11.45
C VAL A 66 -1.21 -8.87 12.18
N GLY A 67 -0.52 -9.79 11.50
CA GLY A 67 0.57 -10.57 12.09
C GLY A 67 1.73 -9.72 12.63
N ALA A 68 2.05 -8.60 11.95
CA ALA A 68 3.02 -7.62 12.46
C ALA A 68 2.49 -6.87 13.71
N GLY A 69 1.18 -6.62 13.77
CA GLY A 69 0.49 -6.10 14.95
C GLY A 69 0.57 -7.08 16.12
N GLU A 70 0.19 -8.34 15.92
CA GLU A 70 0.31 -9.43 16.90
C GLU A 70 1.72 -9.49 17.50
N ALA A 71 2.74 -9.49 16.65
CA ALA A 71 4.13 -9.49 17.09
C ALA A 71 4.50 -8.24 17.92
N THR A 72 3.96 -7.07 17.57
CA THR A 72 4.22 -5.82 18.29
C THR A 72 3.59 -5.80 19.67
N PHE A 73 2.36 -6.31 19.80
CA PHE A 73 1.61 -6.35 21.06
C PHE A 73 1.91 -7.61 21.89
N GLY A 74 2.61 -8.59 21.32
CA GLY A 74 2.85 -9.90 21.97
C GLY A 74 1.57 -10.71 22.08
N ALA A 75 0.58 -10.45 21.22
CA ALA A 75 -0.69 -11.14 21.18
C ALA A 75 -0.53 -12.50 20.46
N PRO A 76 -1.03 -13.61 21.02
CA PRO A 76 -0.96 -14.92 20.39
C PRO A 76 -1.92 -15.08 19.19
N SER A 77 -2.92 -14.21 19.09
CA SER A 77 -3.89 -14.19 17.97
C SER A 77 -4.38 -12.78 17.68
N ALA A 78 -4.96 -12.59 16.48
CA ALA A 78 -5.57 -11.32 16.08
C ALA A 78 -6.71 -10.86 17.00
N GLU A 79 -7.41 -11.79 17.64
CA GLU A 79 -8.51 -11.51 18.56
C GLU A 79 -8.03 -10.83 19.85
N GLU A 80 -6.77 -11.01 20.21
CA GLU A 80 -6.15 -10.40 21.39
C GLU A 80 -5.49 -9.06 21.11
N VAL A 81 -5.40 -8.67 19.83
CA VAL A 81 -4.98 -7.32 19.45
C VAL A 81 -6.16 -6.36 19.67
N PRO A 82 -5.98 -5.19 20.30
CA PRO A 82 -7.06 -4.25 20.51
C PRO A 82 -7.78 -3.91 19.20
N GLU A 83 -9.13 -3.90 19.21
CA GLU A 83 -9.95 -3.64 18.01
C GLU A 83 -9.60 -2.31 17.34
N GLU A 84 -9.32 -1.27 18.13
CA GLU A 84 -8.86 0.03 17.63
C GLU A 84 -7.60 -0.11 16.77
N VAL A 85 -6.67 -0.98 17.16
CA VAL A 85 -5.43 -1.22 16.41
C VAL A 85 -5.71 -1.95 15.10
N ILE A 86 -6.63 -2.91 15.11
CA ILE A 86 -7.07 -3.61 13.89
C ILE A 86 -7.69 -2.62 12.89
N GLU A 87 -8.54 -1.69 13.36
CA GLU A 87 -9.14 -0.66 12.51
C GLU A 87 -8.08 0.34 11.99
N GLU A 88 -7.11 0.74 12.82
CA GLU A 88 -5.98 1.55 12.39
C GLU A 88 -5.12 0.81 11.33
N ILE A 89 -4.92 -0.51 11.45
CA ILE A 89 -4.25 -1.33 10.44
C ILE A 89 -5.03 -1.35 9.13
N LYS A 90 -6.35 -1.51 9.17
CA LYS A 90 -7.20 -1.42 7.97
C LYS A 90 -7.07 -0.06 7.28
N ALA A 91 -7.10 1.01 8.06
CA ALA A 91 -6.93 2.37 7.56
C ALA A 91 -5.54 2.59 6.95
N ALA A 92 -4.48 2.08 7.58
CA ALA A 92 -3.11 2.16 7.06
C ALA A 92 -2.94 1.39 5.75
N ASN A 93 -3.54 0.20 5.62
CA ASN A 93 -3.56 -0.57 4.38
C ASN A 93 -4.28 0.19 3.25
N ALA A 94 -5.41 0.81 3.56
CA ALA A 94 -6.15 1.64 2.61
C ALA A 94 -5.33 2.87 2.18
N ALA A 95 -4.67 3.51 3.12
CA ALA A 95 -3.83 4.68 2.86
C ALA A 95 -2.63 4.33 1.95
N SER A 96 -1.87 3.28 2.28
CA SER A 96 -0.71 2.87 1.50
C SER A 96 -1.06 2.47 0.07
N GLU A 97 -2.19 1.76 -0.12
CA GLU A 97 -2.73 1.44 -1.45
C GLU A 97 -3.08 2.70 -2.23
N ASN A 98 -3.85 3.61 -1.61
CA ASN A 98 -4.31 4.83 -2.28
C ASN A 98 -3.14 5.76 -2.62
N TYR A 99 -2.22 6.00 -1.69
CA TYR A 99 -1.05 6.85 -1.93
C TYR A 99 -0.17 6.27 -3.04
N GLY A 100 0.15 4.99 -2.95
CA GLY A 100 0.99 4.33 -3.94
C GLY A 100 0.35 4.29 -5.31
N ASN A 101 -0.93 3.93 -5.39
CA ASN A 101 -1.66 3.83 -6.65
C ASN A 101 -1.87 5.20 -7.31
N PHE A 102 -2.42 6.18 -6.56
CA PHE A 102 -2.77 7.48 -7.12
C PHE A 102 -1.53 8.22 -7.64
N TYR A 103 -0.48 8.31 -6.83
CA TYR A 103 0.72 9.04 -7.25
C TYR A 103 1.56 8.24 -8.24
N GLY A 104 1.62 6.91 -8.11
CA GLY A 104 2.36 6.06 -9.06
C GLY A 104 1.78 6.10 -10.47
N GLN A 105 0.45 6.04 -10.61
CA GLN A 105 -0.17 6.11 -11.94
C GLN A 105 0.06 7.45 -12.65
N ASN A 106 0.23 8.54 -11.91
CA ASN A 106 0.52 9.87 -12.48
C ASN A 106 1.97 10.00 -12.99
N LEU A 107 2.83 9.04 -12.67
CA LEU A 107 4.19 8.94 -13.20
C LEU A 107 4.29 8.03 -14.44
N SER A 108 3.18 7.47 -14.90
CA SER A 108 3.16 6.59 -16.07
C SER A 108 2.77 7.34 -17.33
N LEU A 109 3.54 7.11 -18.42
CA LEU A 109 3.28 7.69 -19.75
C LEU A 109 2.03 7.12 -20.43
N VAL A 110 1.50 5.99 -19.94
CA VAL A 110 0.41 5.24 -20.59
C VAL A 110 -0.88 5.22 -19.80
N GLN A 111 -0.91 5.86 -18.63
CA GLN A 111 -2.12 5.87 -17.81
C GLN A 111 -3.19 6.84 -18.34
N PRO A 112 -4.47 6.42 -18.33
CA PRO A 112 -5.57 7.20 -18.91
C PRO A 112 -5.68 8.61 -18.33
N GLY A 113 -5.39 8.83 -17.05
CA GLY A 113 -5.46 10.15 -16.41
C GLY A 113 -4.50 11.15 -17.05
N ILE A 114 -3.25 10.78 -17.25
CA ILE A 114 -2.24 11.61 -17.90
C ILE A 114 -2.59 11.85 -19.37
N LEU A 115 -3.04 10.81 -20.08
CA LEU A 115 -3.45 10.92 -21.49
C LEU A 115 -4.69 11.80 -21.65
N LEU A 116 -5.63 11.77 -20.69
CA LEU A 116 -6.78 12.67 -20.69
C LEU A 116 -6.35 14.13 -20.53
N VAL A 117 -5.48 14.43 -19.56
CA VAL A 117 -4.95 15.79 -19.36
C VAL A 117 -4.20 16.27 -20.62
N PHE A 118 -3.36 15.41 -21.19
CA PHE A 118 -2.68 15.70 -22.45
C PHE A 118 -3.66 16.04 -23.59
N GLY A 119 -4.70 15.21 -23.76
CA GLY A 119 -5.72 15.43 -24.80
C GLY A 119 -6.49 16.74 -24.63
N VAL A 120 -6.91 17.05 -23.41
CA VAL A 120 -7.62 18.29 -23.08
C VAL A 120 -6.73 19.51 -23.35
N MET A 121 -5.48 19.51 -22.86
CA MET A 121 -4.55 20.62 -23.07
C MET A 121 -4.25 20.86 -24.55
N THR A 122 -4.03 19.78 -25.30
CA THR A 122 -3.81 19.87 -26.76
C THR A 122 -5.05 20.39 -27.47
N GLY A 123 -6.25 19.94 -27.08
CA GLY A 123 -7.52 20.42 -27.63
C GLY A 123 -7.78 21.92 -27.38
N LEU A 124 -7.23 22.45 -26.29
CA LEU A 124 -7.27 23.88 -25.96
C LEU A 124 -6.14 24.70 -26.65
N GLY A 125 -5.32 24.06 -27.50
CA GLY A 125 -4.27 24.74 -28.26
C GLY A 125 -2.94 24.88 -27.51
N TYR A 126 -2.77 24.24 -26.34
CA TYR A 126 -1.48 24.25 -25.63
C TYR A 126 -0.50 23.24 -26.23
N THR A 127 0.75 23.64 -26.40
CA THR A 127 1.83 22.75 -26.81
C THR A 127 2.42 22.06 -25.58
N VAL A 128 1.93 20.86 -25.31
CA VAL A 128 2.39 20.02 -24.18
C VAL A 128 2.86 18.66 -24.69
N SER A 129 3.70 17.99 -23.91
CA SER A 129 4.04 16.58 -24.14
C SER A 129 3.65 15.74 -22.92
N VAL A 130 3.34 14.48 -23.13
CA VAL A 130 3.03 13.54 -22.03
C VAL A 130 4.22 13.46 -21.08
N TRP A 131 5.43 13.51 -21.59
CA TRP A 131 6.65 13.51 -20.79
C TRP A 131 6.73 14.71 -19.83
N ASN A 132 6.44 15.91 -20.31
CA ASN A 132 6.42 17.10 -19.48
C ASN A 132 5.41 16.97 -18.33
N LEU A 133 4.20 16.46 -18.60
CA LEU A 133 3.18 16.25 -17.59
C LEU A 133 3.67 15.29 -16.48
N VAL A 134 4.31 14.18 -16.87
CA VAL A 134 4.89 13.23 -15.92
C VAL A 134 6.02 13.85 -15.09
N MET A 135 6.92 14.61 -15.74
CA MET A 135 8.02 15.28 -15.04
C MET A 135 7.52 16.27 -13.97
N PHE A 136 6.43 16.99 -14.24
CA PHE A 136 5.80 17.87 -13.26
C PHE A 136 5.07 17.12 -12.13
N ALA A 137 4.71 15.85 -12.35
CA ALA A 137 4.11 15.00 -11.30
C ALA A 137 5.15 14.40 -10.33
N ILE A 138 6.44 14.32 -10.70
CA ILE A 138 7.50 13.72 -9.87
C ILE A 138 7.61 14.37 -8.47
N PRO A 139 7.67 15.72 -8.35
CA PRO A 139 7.82 16.34 -7.03
C PRO A 139 6.70 15.96 -6.07
N ILE A 140 5.44 16.01 -6.51
CA ILE A 140 4.29 15.70 -5.65
C ILE A 140 4.25 14.20 -5.29
N ALA A 141 4.61 13.31 -6.21
CA ALA A 141 4.71 11.89 -5.94
C ALA A 141 5.82 11.59 -4.91
N THR A 142 6.97 12.27 -5.02
CA THR A 142 8.06 12.15 -4.04
C THR A 142 7.63 12.64 -2.66
N ILE A 143 6.97 13.79 -2.57
CA ILE A 143 6.43 14.33 -1.33
C ILE A 143 5.44 13.33 -0.72
N SER A 144 4.54 12.75 -1.51
CA SER A 144 3.58 11.74 -1.03
C SER A 144 4.26 10.50 -0.44
N VAL A 145 5.31 10.01 -1.09
CA VAL A 145 6.09 8.86 -0.56
C VAL A 145 6.73 9.20 0.77
N VAL A 146 7.36 10.39 0.87
CA VAL A 146 8.02 10.83 2.10
C VAL A 146 7.02 11.03 3.24
N LEU A 147 5.91 11.73 2.98
CA LEU A 147 4.87 11.95 4.00
C LEU A 147 4.21 10.65 4.43
N GLY A 148 3.91 9.74 3.49
CA GLY A 148 3.39 8.42 3.80
C GLY A 148 4.38 7.62 4.67
N ALA A 149 5.67 7.63 4.33
CA ALA A 149 6.69 6.96 5.14
C ALA A 149 6.76 7.55 6.57
N ILE A 150 6.71 8.87 6.72
CA ILE A 150 6.67 9.53 8.03
C ILE A 150 5.43 9.08 8.81
N GLN A 151 4.25 9.13 8.19
CA GLN A 151 2.99 8.70 8.80
C GLN A 151 3.08 7.26 9.33
N PHE A 152 3.58 6.32 8.52
CA PHE A 152 3.68 4.92 8.90
C PHE A 152 4.76 4.66 9.96
N LEU A 153 5.86 5.40 9.97
CA LEU A 153 6.85 5.34 11.05
C LEU A 153 6.31 5.91 12.37
N LEU A 154 5.49 6.95 12.32
CA LEU A 154 4.80 7.48 13.50
C LEU A 154 3.77 6.49 14.03
N LEU A 155 3.07 5.78 13.15
CA LEU A 155 2.16 4.69 13.54
C LEU A 155 2.90 3.59 14.31
N ASP A 156 4.06 3.15 13.83
CA ASP A 156 4.90 2.18 14.53
C ASP A 156 5.34 2.65 15.92
N ARG A 157 5.73 3.93 16.04
CA ARG A 157 6.09 4.51 17.34
C ARG A 157 4.90 4.50 18.29
N ARG A 158 3.70 4.86 17.81
CA ARG A 158 2.46 4.85 18.60
C ARG A 158 2.12 3.44 19.08
N TYR A 159 2.24 2.44 18.21
CA TYR A 159 1.97 1.04 18.57
C TYR A 159 2.93 0.51 19.64
N ARG A 160 4.22 0.80 19.53
CA ARG A 160 5.20 0.44 20.56
C ARG A 160 4.89 1.10 21.91
N GLY A 161 4.46 2.37 21.90
CA GLY A 161 4.01 3.05 23.12
C GLY A 161 2.79 2.40 23.74
N LYS A 162 1.75 2.12 22.96
CA LYS A 162 0.54 1.40 23.42
C LYS A 162 0.88 0.02 23.98
N ALA A 163 1.69 -0.77 23.26
CA ALA A 163 2.09 -2.11 23.68
C ALA A 163 2.90 -2.12 25.00
N ALA A 164 3.69 -1.10 25.27
CA ALA A 164 4.43 -0.96 26.52
C ALA A 164 3.53 -0.64 27.72
N THR A 165 2.37 -0.01 27.49
CA THR A 165 1.40 0.36 28.54
C THR A 165 0.44 -0.79 28.87
N THR A 166 0.28 -1.73 27.96
CA THR A 166 -0.66 -2.87 28.10
C THR A 166 0.00 -4.10 28.74
N ARG A 167 1.33 -4.11 28.88
CA ARG A 167 2.13 -5.11 29.61
C ARG A 167 2.29 -4.75 31.06
#